data_da6a530ba2e7d4d9abca620ea3e37145
#
_entry.id   da6a530ba2e7d4d9abca620ea3e37145
#
_cell.length_a   1.000
_cell.length_b   1.000
_cell.length_c   1.000
_cell.angle_alpha   90.00
_cell.angle_beta   90.00
_cell.angle_gamma   90.00
#
_symmetry.space_group_name_H-M   'P 1'
#
loop_
_entity.id
_entity.type
_entity.pdbx_description
1 polymer ?
#
loop_
_entity_poly.entity_id
_entity_poly.type
_entity_poly.pdbx_seq_one_letter_code
_entity_poly.pdbx_strand_id
1 'polypeptide(L)'
;MLDKDNVVFDSRYADIAEEYITYKQALGFSFGYNDKRHLNRLLKYLYSQGSKSNPLLFDESIVINYFKSETNSPRTVHSKQSFIRQFALFLNNVKGIEAYTYPQELIKTEKNYIPRIFSTDEIIRIFETCDHLKYDSNSYQYNYLIFPALLRVLYCCGLRLGEALKLKVDDVDLNSGIIVICSGKNNVPYRHL
;
A
#
# COMPACT_ATOMS: atom_id res chain seq x y z
N MET A 1 7.85 2.60 22.03
CA MET A 1 7.71 2.24 20.63
C MET A 1 6.60 3.11 20.08
N LEU A 2 6.91 4.17 19.35
CA LEU A 2 5.87 5.05 18.79
C LEU A 2 5.09 4.20 17.77
N ASP A 3 3.79 4.14 17.97
CA ASP A 3 2.85 3.44 17.09
C ASP A 3 2.90 4.10 15.70
N LYS A 4 3.76 3.57 14.82
CA LYS A 4 4.01 4.13 13.47
C LYS A 4 2.80 4.03 12.55
N ASP A 5 1.72 3.38 13.01
CA ASP A 5 0.53 3.11 12.20
C ASP A 5 -0.66 4.04 12.51
N ASN A 6 -0.51 4.96 13.47
CA ASN A 6 -1.61 5.83 13.88
C ASN A 6 -1.54 7.18 13.19
N VAL A 7 -2.43 7.40 12.20
CA VAL A 7 -2.66 8.72 11.60
C VAL A 7 -3.78 9.41 12.38
N VAL A 8 -3.45 10.49 13.06
CA VAL A 8 -4.44 11.31 13.77
C VAL A 8 -5.13 12.23 12.77
N PHE A 9 -6.45 12.14 12.67
CA PHE A 9 -7.27 13.04 11.88
C PHE A 9 -7.65 14.28 12.71
N ASP A 10 -7.74 15.44 12.06
CA ASP A 10 -8.26 16.66 12.68
C ASP A 10 -9.74 16.46 13.04
N SER A 11 -10.17 16.94 14.21
CA SER A 11 -11.53 16.78 14.73
C SER A 11 -12.63 17.28 13.77
N ARG A 12 -12.30 18.21 12.87
CA ARG A 12 -13.24 18.74 11.87
C ARG A 12 -13.69 17.72 10.83
N TYR A 13 -12.87 16.66 10.58
CA TYR A 13 -13.14 15.65 9.58
C TYR A 13 -12.84 14.23 10.04
N ALA A 14 -12.57 14.04 11.33
CA ALA A 14 -12.28 12.73 11.89
C ALA A 14 -13.43 11.74 11.64
N ASP A 15 -14.66 12.15 11.89
CA ASP A 15 -15.84 11.29 11.74
C ASP A 15 -16.00 10.78 10.30
N ILE A 16 -15.89 11.65 9.30
CA ILE A 16 -16.02 11.23 7.90
C ILE A 16 -14.83 10.37 7.44
N ALA A 17 -13.64 10.60 8.00
CA ALA A 17 -12.48 9.77 7.74
C ALA A 17 -12.65 8.35 8.28
N GLU A 18 -13.11 8.21 9.52
CA GLU A 18 -13.35 6.93 10.19
C GLU A 18 -14.48 6.14 9.53
N GLU A 19 -15.57 6.82 9.14
CA GLU A 19 -16.65 6.20 8.40
C GLU A 19 -16.18 5.67 7.04
N TYR A 20 -15.36 6.43 6.31
CA TYR A 20 -14.81 5.96 5.03
C TYR A 20 -13.88 4.77 5.22
N ILE A 21 -13.03 4.78 6.24
CA ILE A 21 -12.14 3.65 6.57
C ILE A 21 -12.98 2.41 6.86
N THR A 22 -13.98 2.53 7.73
CA THR A 22 -14.90 1.45 8.09
C THR A 22 -15.63 0.89 6.86
N TYR A 23 -16.15 1.79 6.01
CA TYR A 23 -16.79 1.41 4.75
C TYR A 23 -15.84 0.61 3.84
N LYS A 24 -14.60 1.05 3.67
CA LYS A 24 -13.62 0.34 2.85
C LYS A 24 -13.26 -1.03 3.43
N GLN A 25 -13.12 -1.12 4.74
CA GLN A 25 -12.84 -2.38 5.44
C GLN A 25 -14.03 -3.36 5.34
N ALA A 26 -15.26 -2.88 5.45
CA ALA A 26 -16.47 -3.69 5.26
C ALA A 26 -16.57 -4.26 3.83
N LEU A 27 -16.02 -3.57 2.83
CA LEU A 27 -15.90 -4.07 1.45
C LEU A 27 -14.72 -5.04 1.25
N GLY A 28 -13.99 -5.41 2.30
CA GLY A 28 -12.85 -6.34 2.25
C GLY A 28 -11.52 -5.71 1.84
N PHE A 29 -11.43 -4.37 1.73
CA PHE A 29 -10.15 -3.72 1.44
C PHE A 29 -9.33 -3.53 2.73
N SER A 30 -8.03 -3.84 2.65
CA SER A 30 -7.10 -3.38 3.69
C SER A 30 -6.89 -1.87 3.55
N PHE A 31 -7.09 -1.12 4.65
CA PHE A 31 -6.88 0.32 4.67
C PHE A 31 -5.73 0.64 5.63
N GLY A 32 -4.51 0.64 5.08
CA GLY A 32 -3.28 0.75 5.86
C GLY A 32 -2.84 2.20 6.11
N TYR A 33 -1.67 2.34 6.73
CA TYR A 33 -1.08 3.64 7.09
C TYR A 33 -0.98 4.61 5.91
N ASN A 34 -0.54 4.13 4.74
CA ASN A 34 -0.40 4.98 3.57
C ASN A 34 -1.75 5.50 3.06
N ASP A 35 -2.80 4.66 3.09
CA ASP A 35 -4.14 5.05 2.69
C ASP A 35 -4.71 6.10 3.66
N LYS A 36 -4.51 5.91 4.96
CA LYS A 36 -4.89 6.89 6.00
C LYS A 36 -4.16 8.22 5.80
N ARG A 37 -2.86 8.20 5.49
CA ARG A 37 -2.10 9.42 5.18
C ARG A 37 -2.64 10.14 3.94
N HIS A 38 -2.96 9.40 2.89
CA HIS A 38 -3.55 9.98 1.67
C HIS A 38 -4.91 10.60 1.96
N LEU A 39 -5.76 9.90 2.71
CA LEU A 39 -7.06 10.41 3.14
C LEU A 39 -6.91 11.70 3.98
N ASN A 40 -6.03 11.68 4.97
CA ASN A 40 -5.80 12.85 5.82
C ASN A 40 -5.31 14.07 5.02
N ARG A 41 -4.39 13.87 4.07
CA ARG A 41 -3.90 14.95 3.19
C ARG A 41 -5.02 15.51 2.32
N LEU A 42 -5.84 14.64 1.72
CA LEU A 42 -6.97 15.04 0.91
C LEU A 42 -8.00 15.85 1.73
N LEU A 43 -8.41 15.33 2.88
CA LEU A 43 -9.38 15.99 3.76
C LEU A 43 -8.86 17.33 4.26
N LYS A 44 -7.60 17.39 4.69
CA LYS A 44 -6.96 18.64 5.09
C LYS A 44 -7.02 19.69 3.98
N TYR A 45 -6.76 19.30 2.74
CA TYR A 45 -6.87 20.19 1.60
C TYR A 45 -8.31 20.64 1.35
N LEU A 46 -9.26 19.71 1.26
CA LEU A 46 -10.67 20.01 0.98
C LEU A 46 -11.26 20.94 2.04
N TYR A 47 -11.01 20.67 3.32
CA TYR A 47 -11.47 21.51 4.42
C TYR A 47 -10.79 22.89 4.48
N SER A 48 -9.59 23.02 3.90
CA SER A 48 -8.94 24.32 3.76
C SER A 48 -9.58 25.20 2.68
N GLN A 49 -10.28 24.59 1.72
CA GLN A 49 -11.00 25.29 0.65
C GLN A 49 -12.46 25.58 1.02
N GLY A 50 -12.99 24.90 2.04
CA GLY A 50 -14.36 25.04 2.49
C GLY A 50 -14.62 26.33 3.30
N SER A 51 -15.89 26.63 3.49
CA SER A 51 -16.38 27.73 4.32
C SER A 51 -17.06 27.17 5.59
N LYS A 52 -17.44 28.06 6.53
CA LYS A 52 -18.18 27.64 7.73
C LYS A 52 -19.52 26.98 7.41
N SER A 53 -20.19 27.41 6.33
CA SER A 53 -21.47 26.87 5.87
C SER A 53 -21.34 25.61 5.02
N ASN A 54 -20.20 25.44 4.34
CA ASN A 54 -19.87 24.24 3.55
C ASN A 54 -18.43 23.86 3.82
N PRO A 55 -18.16 23.13 4.91
CA PRO A 55 -16.77 22.83 5.32
C PRO A 55 -16.07 21.83 4.40
N LEU A 56 -16.83 20.94 3.75
CA LEU A 56 -16.29 19.98 2.80
C LEU A 56 -16.68 20.38 1.38
N LEU A 57 -15.79 21.10 0.71
CA LEU A 57 -15.99 21.50 -0.67
C LEU A 57 -15.25 20.55 -1.61
N PHE A 58 -16.00 19.89 -2.50
CA PHE A 58 -15.47 18.84 -3.37
C PHE A 58 -15.86 19.07 -4.85
N ASP A 59 -15.59 20.29 -5.32
CA ASP A 59 -15.90 20.69 -6.69
C ASP A 59 -14.79 20.31 -7.67
N GLU A 60 -15.11 20.27 -8.97
CA GLU A 60 -14.16 19.94 -10.03
C GLU A 60 -12.90 20.80 -9.99
N SER A 61 -13.07 22.11 -9.84
CA SER A 61 -11.95 23.07 -9.83
C SER A 61 -10.98 22.80 -8.66
N ILE A 62 -11.51 22.44 -7.51
CA ILE A 62 -10.72 22.13 -6.30
C ILE A 62 -9.95 20.83 -6.50
N VAL A 63 -10.60 19.80 -7.03
CA VAL A 63 -9.95 18.51 -7.31
C VAL A 63 -8.84 18.66 -8.36
N ILE A 64 -9.08 19.42 -9.43
CA ILE A 64 -8.07 19.69 -10.47
C ILE A 64 -6.89 20.47 -9.86
N ASN A 65 -7.13 21.47 -9.03
CA ASN A 65 -6.08 22.26 -8.39
C ASN A 65 -5.28 21.43 -7.39
N TYR A 66 -5.89 20.48 -6.70
CA TYR A 66 -5.17 19.52 -5.83
C TYR A 66 -4.11 18.74 -6.61
N PHE A 67 -4.43 18.29 -7.84
CA PHE A 67 -3.44 17.59 -8.67
C PHE A 67 -2.35 18.51 -9.22
N LYS A 68 -2.69 19.76 -9.59
CA LYS A 68 -1.72 20.71 -10.10
C LYS A 68 -0.67 21.16 -9.09
N SER A 69 -1.01 21.13 -7.81
CA SER A 69 -0.12 21.55 -6.73
C SER A 69 1.00 20.54 -6.41
N GLU A 70 0.96 19.34 -7.00
CA GLU A 70 1.88 18.27 -6.68
C GLU A 70 2.65 17.81 -7.94
N THR A 71 3.97 17.90 -7.89
CA THR A 71 4.88 17.31 -8.89
C THR A 71 4.99 15.80 -8.63
N ASN A 72 4.18 15.00 -9.33
CA ASN A 72 4.18 13.55 -9.18
C ASN A 72 4.43 12.85 -10.50
N SER A 73 4.97 11.62 -10.43
CA SER A 73 5.03 10.76 -11.60
C SER A 73 3.62 10.43 -12.12
N PRO A 74 3.43 10.17 -13.44
CA PRO A 74 2.12 9.82 -14.00
C PRO A 74 1.42 8.66 -13.29
N ARG A 75 2.19 7.65 -12.86
CA ARG A 75 1.67 6.51 -12.11
C ARG A 75 1.13 6.91 -10.72
N THR A 76 1.81 7.83 -10.05
CA THR A 76 1.38 8.36 -8.75
C THR A 76 0.11 9.18 -8.90
N VAL A 77 0.03 10.00 -9.95
CA VAL A 77 -1.17 10.79 -10.28
C VAL A 77 -2.36 9.86 -10.50
N HIS A 78 -2.21 8.82 -11.33
CA HIS A 78 -3.24 7.80 -11.57
C HIS A 78 -3.75 7.16 -10.28
N SER A 79 -2.84 6.73 -9.39
CA SER A 79 -3.24 6.11 -8.11
C SER A 79 -4.02 7.08 -7.23
N LYS A 80 -3.62 8.34 -7.19
CA LYS A 80 -4.33 9.41 -6.46
C LYS A 80 -5.70 9.71 -7.05
N GLN A 81 -5.82 9.76 -8.37
CA GLN A 81 -7.10 9.96 -9.06
C GLN A 81 -8.08 8.84 -8.71
N SER A 82 -7.62 7.59 -8.77
CA SER A 82 -8.44 6.44 -8.37
C SER A 82 -8.89 6.54 -6.92
N PHE A 83 -7.99 6.93 -6.01
CA PHE A 83 -8.32 7.10 -4.59
C PHE A 83 -9.38 8.20 -4.38
N ILE A 84 -9.19 9.38 -4.97
CA ILE A 84 -10.12 10.52 -4.87
C ILE A 84 -11.47 10.15 -5.45
N ARG A 85 -11.51 9.48 -6.61
CA ARG A 85 -12.74 8.99 -7.21
C ARG A 85 -13.50 8.05 -6.27
N GLN A 86 -12.82 7.10 -5.62
CA GLN A 86 -13.46 6.19 -4.67
C GLN A 86 -14.04 6.92 -3.46
N PHE A 87 -13.36 7.94 -2.97
CA PHE A 87 -13.85 8.76 -1.88
C PHE A 87 -15.06 9.61 -2.31
N ALA A 88 -15.02 10.22 -3.51
CA ALA A 88 -16.17 10.95 -4.06
C ALA A 88 -17.42 10.07 -4.22
N LEU A 89 -17.24 8.82 -4.69
CA LEU A 89 -18.33 7.86 -4.79
C LEU A 89 -18.93 7.50 -3.42
N PHE A 90 -18.11 7.39 -2.39
CA PHE A 90 -18.59 7.20 -1.02
C PHE A 90 -19.39 8.40 -0.55
N LEU A 91 -18.92 9.63 -0.77
CA LEU A 91 -19.64 10.85 -0.41
C LEU A 91 -21.01 10.91 -1.09
N ASN A 92 -21.04 10.70 -2.40
CA ASN A 92 -22.29 10.77 -3.17
C ASN A 92 -23.27 9.66 -2.80
N ASN A 93 -22.82 8.39 -2.75
CA ASN A 93 -23.72 7.25 -2.68
C ASN A 93 -24.05 6.82 -1.24
N VAL A 94 -23.18 7.10 -0.28
CA VAL A 94 -23.35 6.66 1.11
C VAL A 94 -23.72 7.83 2.03
N LYS A 95 -23.10 8.99 1.82
CA LYS A 95 -23.29 10.16 2.68
C LYS A 95 -24.33 11.15 2.14
N GLY A 96 -24.70 11.05 0.85
CA GLY A 96 -25.58 12.05 0.21
C GLY A 96 -24.94 13.44 0.10
N ILE A 97 -23.61 13.51 0.15
CA ILE A 97 -22.85 14.76 0.01
C ILE A 97 -22.42 14.87 -1.44
N GLU A 98 -22.78 15.96 -2.10
CA GLU A 98 -22.40 16.21 -3.49
C GLU A 98 -20.88 16.37 -3.61
N ALA A 99 -20.26 15.52 -4.44
CA ALA A 99 -18.83 15.49 -4.66
C ALA A 99 -18.52 15.22 -6.15
N TYR A 100 -17.63 16.00 -6.72
CA TYR A 100 -17.16 15.80 -8.09
C TYR A 100 -16.47 14.46 -8.23
N THR A 101 -17.00 13.61 -9.10
CA THR A 101 -16.45 12.30 -9.38
C THR A 101 -15.53 12.36 -10.58
N TYR A 102 -14.21 12.26 -10.33
CA TYR A 102 -13.22 12.26 -11.39
C TYR A 102 -13.53 11.19 -12.46
N PRO A 103 -13.43 11.49 -13.77
CA PRO A 103 -13.72 10.54 -14.84
C PRO A 103 -12.92 9.25 -14.73
N GLN A 104 -13.50 8.15 -15.23
CA GLN A 104 -12.85 6.84 -15.19
C GLN A 104 -11.74 6.68 -16.23
N GLU A 105 -11.69 7.55 -17.23
CA GLU A 105 -10.61 7.61 -18.22
C GLU A 105 -9.33 8.08 -17.54
N LEU A 106 -8.67 7.10 -16.97
CA LEU A 106 -7.44 7.29 -16.23
C LEU A 106 -6.31 7.56 -17.23
N ILE A 107 -5.36 8.41 -16.87
CA ILE A 107 -4.14 8.63 -17.63
C ILE A 107 -3.53 7.26 -17.96
N LYS A 108 -3.43 6.93 -19.23
CA LYS A 108 -2.74 5.72 -19.69
C LYS A 108 -1.28 5.87 -19.30
N THR A 109 -0.86 5.15 -18.27
CA THR A 109 0.56 5.05 -17.95
C THR A 109 1.20 4.13 -18.98
N GLU A 110 2.16 4.62 -19.72
CA GLU A 110 2.96 3.76 -20.59
C GLU A 110 3.60 2.66 -19.72
N LYS A 111 3.35 1.40 -20.11
CA LYS A 111 3.96 0.24 -19.46
C LYS A 111 5.37 0.02 -20.02
N ASN A 112 6.25 0.99 -19.84
CA ASN A 112 7.63 0.92 -20.35
C ASN A 112 8.59 0.21 -19.41
N TYR A 113 8.08 -0.39 -18.32
CA TYR A 113 8.92 -1.16 -17.42
C TYR A 113 9.07 -2.59 -17.94
N ILE A 114 10.23 -2.90 -18.45
CA ILE A 114 10.65 -4.28 -18.77
C ILE A 114 11.38 -4.80 -17.53
N PRO A 115 10.83 -5.81 -16.83
CA PRO A 115 11.52 -6.41 -15.69
C PRO A 115 12.87 -6.99 -16.13
N ARG A 116 13.92 -6.73 -15.37
CA ARG A 116 15.18 -7.42 -15.58
C ARG A 116 15.02 -8.87 -15.13
N ILE A 117 15.29 -9.79 -16.02
CA ILE A 117 15.39 -11.23 -15.72
C ILE A 117 16.86 -11.53 -15.45
N PHE A 118 17.16 -12.05 -14.26
CA PHE A 118 18.51 -12.45 -13.90
C PHE A 118 18.87 -13.79 -14.57
N SER A 119 20.11 -13.91 -15.04
CA SER A 119 20.66 -15.19 -15.50
C SER A 119 20.92 -16.12 -14.32
N THR A 120 21.08 -17.41 -14.61
CA THR A 120 21.44 -18.41 -13.57
C THR A 120 22.71 -18.03 -12.83
N ASP A 121 23.74 -17.57 -13.56
CA ASP A 121 25.01 -17.15 -12.95
C ASP A 121 24.88 -15.91 -12.05
N GLU A 122 23.99 -14.99 -12.41
CA GLU A 122 23.67 -13.83 -11.56
C GLU A 122 22.98 -14.26 -10.28
N ILE A 123 22.02 -15.20 -10.37
CA ILE A 123 21.32 -15.75 -9.19
C ILE A 123 22.30 -16.49 -8.27
N ILE A 124 23.19 -17.31 -8.82
CA ILE A 124 24.24 -18.00 -8.04
C ILE A 124 25.09 -16.97 -7.29
N ARG A 125 25.60 -15.96 -7.99
CA ARG A 125 26.41 -14.89 -7.37
C ARG A 125 25.66 -14.11 -6.29
N ILE A 126 24.34 -13.87 -6.46
CA ILE A 126 23.50 -13.24 -5.44
C ILE A 126 23.47 -14.11 -4.19
N PHE A 127 23.25 -15.42 -4.32
CA PHE A 127 23.20 -16.33 -3.18
C PHE A 127 24.57 -16.45 -2.50
N GLU A 128 25.65 -16.62 -3.25
CA GLU A 128 27.01 -16.65 -2.72
C GLU A 128 27.36 -15.38 -1.94
N THR A 129 27.05 -14.21 -2.51
CA THR A 129 27.25 -12.93 -1.83
C THR A 129 26.47 -12.86 -0.53
N CYS A 130 25.23 -13.35 -0.55
CA CYS A 130 24.35 -13.34 0.61
C CYS A 130 24.84 -14.28 1.72
N ASP A 131 25.36 -15.45 1.35
CA ASP A 131 25.92 -16.44 2.30
C ASP A 131 27.22 -15.93 2.98
N HIS A 132 27.93 -15.02 2.31
CA HIS A 132 29.16 -14.41 2.85
C HIS A 132 28.92 -13.10 3.61
N LEU A 133 27.64 -12.70 3.82
CA LEU A 133 27.32 -11.54 4.66
C LEU A 133 27.86 -11.74 6.07
N LYS A 134 28.52 -10.71 6.59
CA LYS A 134 29.04 -10.69 7.95
C LYS A 134 28.24 -9.74 8.82
N TYR A 135 28.31 -9.93 10.11
CA TYR A 135 27.79 -8.97 11.07
C TYR A 135 28.47 -7.61 10.85
N ASP A 136 27.65 -6.58 10.73
CA ASP A 136 28.08 -5.19 10.69
C ASP A 136 27.25 -4.39 11.72
N SER A 137 27.95 -3.69 12.62
CA SER A 137 27.33 -2.87 13.66
C SER A 137 26.46 -1.74 13.13
N ASN A 138 26.66 -1.33 11.88
CA ASN A 138 25.89 -0.29 11.19
C ASN A 138 24.66 -0.82 10.48
N SER A 139 24.49 -2.14 10.40
CA SER A 139 23.34 -2.79 9.79
C SER A 139 22.42 -3.40 10.85
N TYR A 140 21.20 -3.82 10.45
CA TYR A 140 20.33 -4.58 11.34
C TYR A 140 21.04 -5.87 11.79
N GLN A 141 21.08 -6.08 13.09
CA GLN A 141 21.89 -7.06 13.81
C GLN A 141 21.84 -8.49 13.24
N TYR A 142 20.75 -8.89 12.59
CA TYR A 142 20.54 -10.27 12.11
C TYR A 142 20.45 -10.41 10.59
N ASN A 143 20.78 -9.36 9.83
CA ASN A 143 20.66 -9.41 8.35
C ASN A 143 21.47 -10.55 7.74
N TYR A 144 22.65 -10.82 8.24
CA TYR A 144 23.53 -11.89 7.77
C TYR A 144 22.94 -13.30 7.97
N LEU A 145 22.01 -13.48 8.91
CA LEU A 145 21.29 -14.73 9.12
C LEU A 145 19.98 -14.81 8.32
N ILE A 146 19.29 -13.68 8.20
CA ILE A 146 17.94 -13.62 7.63
C ILE A 146 17.98 -13.60 6.10
N PHE A 147 18.85 -12.81 5.50
CA PHE A 147 18.86 -12.63 4.04
C PHE A 147 19.15 -13.90 3.25
N PRO A 148 20.08 -14.78 3.63
CA PRO A 148 20.30 -16.04 2.91
C PRO A 148 19.06 -16.91 2.82
N ALA A 149 18.33 -17.05 3.92
CA ALA A 149 17.09 -17.83 3.97
C ALA A 149 15.95 -17.12 3.22
N LEU A 150 15.77 -15.82 3.47
CA LEU A 150 14.72 -15.01 2.85
C LEU A 150 14.82 -15.01 1.33
N LEU A 151 16.00 -14.75 0.77
CA LEU A 151 16.19 -14.71 -0.69
C LEU A 151 15.93 -16.08 -1.33
N ARG A 152 16.32 -17.18 -0.68
CA ARG A 152 16.02 -18.53 -1.17
C ARG A 152 14.52 -18.80 -1.17
N VAL A 153 13.83 -18.48 -0.10
CA VAL A 153 12.37 -18.63 -0.01
C VAL A 153 11.67 -17.79 -1.07
N LEU A 154 12.09 -16.55 -1.29
CA LEU A 154 11.50 -15.69 -2.33
C LEU A 154 11.75 -16.25 -3.73
N TYR A 155 12.95 -16.74 -4.02
CA TYR A 155 13.31 -17.25 -5.33
C TYR A 155 12.72 -18.64 -5.59
N CYS A 156 12.92 -19.60 -4.68
CA CYS A 156 12.52 -20.98 -4.89
C CYS A 156 11.01 -21.20 -4.75
N CYS A 157 10.38 -20.47 -3.82
CA CYS A 157 8.93 -20.60 -3.58
C CYS A 157 8.10 -19.52 -4.28
N GLY A 158 8.72 -18.52 -4.91
CA GLY A 158 8.00 -17.45 -5.60
C GLY A 158 7.09 -16.59 -4.70
N LEU A 159 7.36 -16.55 -3.39
CA LEU A 159 6.56 -15.79 -2.43
C LEU A 159 6.73 -14.28 -2.65
N ARG A 160 5.67 -13.53 -2.38
CA ARG A 160 5.80 -12.07 -2.27
C ARG A 160 6.57 -11.70 -1.01
N LEU A 161 7.38 -10.64 -1.08
CA LEU A 161 8.15 -10.19 0.09
C LEU A 161 7.28 -10.05 1.35
N GLY A 162 6.09 -9.47 1.23
CA GLY A 162 5.18 -9.30 2.36
C GLY A 162 4.61 -10.61 2.92
N GLU A 163 4.53 -11.65 2.11
CA GLU A 163 4.12 -13.00 2.53
C GLU A 163 5.26 -13.67 3.28
N ALA A 164 6.47 -13.64 2.72
CA ALA A 164 7.65 -14.22 3.35
C ALA A 164 7.99 -13.57 4.71
N LEU A 165 7.86 -12.24 4.82
CA LEU A 165 8.10 -11.52 6.09
C LEU A 165 7.05 -11.76 7.18
N LYS A 166 5.89 -12.33 6.84
CA LYS A 166 4.82 -12.66 7.78
C LYS A 166 4.80 -14.13 8.18
N LEU A 167 5.66 -14.96 7.60
CA LEU A 167 5.76 -16.37 7.95
C LEU A 167 6.12 -16.53 9.43
N LYS A 168 5.41 -17.45 10.07
CA LYS A 168 5.70 -17.92 11.42
C LYS A 168 6.34 -19.30 11.35
N VAL A 169 6.98 -19.72 12.42
CA VAL A 169 7.57 -21.06 12.53
C VAL A 169 6.53 -22.14 12.28
N ASP A 170 5.33 -21.97 12.81
CA ASP A 170 4.21 -22.92 12.68
C ASP A 170 3.64 -22.99 11.24
N ASP A 171 3.97 -22.01 10.39
CA ASP A 171 3.55 -21.99 8.96
C ASP A 171 4.47 -22.84 8.09
N VAL A 172 5.59 -23.36 8.62
CA VAL A 172 6.63 -24.06 7.87
C VAL A 172 6.84 -25.46 8.40
N ASP A 173 6.50 -26.47 7.60
CA ASP A 173 6.80 -27.88 7.89
C ASP A 173 8.01 -28.33 7.08
N LEU A 174 9.16 -28.39 7.75
CA LEU A 174 10.43 -28.83 7.13
C LEU A 174 10.43 -30.32 6.77
N ASN A 175 9.60 -31.15 7.43
CA ASN A 175 9.57 -32.59 7.17
C ASN A 175 8.83 -32.90 5.86
N SER A 176 7.73 -32.22 5.63
CA SER A 176 6.92 -32.37 4.40
C SER A 176 7.32 -31.39 3.29
N GLY A 177 8.15 -30.37 3.59
CA GLY A 177 8.52 -29.32 2.63
C GLY A 177 7.37 -28.35 2.32
N ILE A 178 6.40 -28.21 3.22
CA ILE A 178 5.20 -27.40 3.00
C ILE A 178 5.33 -26.05 3.72
N ILE A 179 4.97 -24.97 3.02
CA ILE A 179 4.77 -23.64 3.58
C ILE A 179 3.30 -23.25 3.45
N VAL A 180 2.69 -22.84 4.55
CA VAL A 180 1.30 -22.36 4.60
C VAL A 180 1.30 -20.82 4.62
N ILE A 181 0.73 -20.19 3.59
CA ILE A 181 0.62 -18.74 3.51
C ILE A 181 -0.75 -18.31 4.06
N CYS A 182 -0.78 -17.84 5.30
CA CYS A 182 -2.02 -17.46 5.97
C CYS A 182 -2.55 -16.08 5.54
N SER A 183 -1.71 -15.22 4.94
CA SER A 183 -2.05 -13.84 4.57
C SER A 183 -1.68 -13.51 3.13
N GLY A 184 -2.21 -14.30 2.19
CA GLY A 184 -2.08 -14.03 0.76
C GLY A 184 -2.85 -12.77 0.31
N LYS A 185 -2.74 -12.42 -0.97
CA LYS A 185 -3.53 -11.34 -1.57
C LYS A 185 -5.02 -11.69 -1.38
N ASN A 186 -5.79 -10.74 -0.85
CA ASN A 186 -7.21 -10.90 -0.48
C ASN A 186 -7.47 -11.79 0.75
N ASN A 187 -6.49 -11.99 1.64
CA ASN A 187 -6.60 -12.80 2.85
C ASN A 187 -7.05 -14.27 2.60
N VAL A 188 -6.80 -14.79 1.43
CA VAL A 188 -7.06 -16.21 1.12
C VAL A 188 -5.79 -17.00 1.43
N PRO A 189 -5.83 -17.93 2.40
CA PRO A 189 -4.68 -18.79 2.70
C PRO A 189 -4.45 -19.79 1.56
N TYR A 190 -3.20 -20.09 1.27
CA TYR A 190 -2.82 -21.12 0.30
C TYR A 190 -1.57 -21.88 0.77
N ARG A 191 -1.40 -23.10 0.25
CA ARG A 191 -0.23 -23.94 0.52
C ARG A 191 0.74 -23.84 -0.65
N HIS A 192 2.03 -23.82 -0.31
CA HIS A 192 3.13 -23.90 -1.25
C HIS A 192 3.91 -25.19 -0.97
N LEU A 193 4.19 -25.97 -2.01
CA LEU A 193 5.01 -27.18 -1.97
C LEU A 193 6.42 -26.84 -2.45
#